data_14aaa94cd16422f9a08926d2189bc28d
#
_entry.id   14aaa94cd16422f9a08926d2189bc28d
#
_cell.length_a   1.000
_cell.length_b   1.000
_cell.length_c   1.000
_cell.angle_alpha   90.00
_cell.angle_beta   90.00
_cell.angle_gamma   90.00
#
_symmetry.space_group_name_H-M   'P 1'
#
loop_
_entity.id
_entity.type
_entity.pdbx_description
1 polymer ?
#
loop_
_entity_poly.entity_id
_entity_poly.type
_entity_poly.pdbx_seq_one_letter_code
_entity_poly.pdbx_strand_id
1 'polypeptide(L)'
;MGNIMEKLELTAQSMYCKKIEELTPAELHYSLGKAVMGEIAGNWEASKIKHDSERRAYYFSAEFLMGRMMYNNLYCLGILEDVTKLLKKKGIDINVFEDIDDAALGNGGLGRLAACFLDSAATQEVPLDGYGIRYKYGLFKQLIENGYQVETADN
;
A
#
# COMPACT_ATOMS: atom_id res chain seq x y z
N MET A 1 -16.18 -12.14 3.48
CA MET A 1 -16.40 -10.86 4.21
C MET A 1 -16.15 -10.94 5.72
N GLY A 2 -16.54 -12.00 6.43
CA GLY A 2 -16.15 -12.15 7.84
C GLY A 2 -14.65 -12.18 8.09
N ASN A 3 -13.89 -12.63 7.12
CA ASN A 3 -12.46 -12.92 7.24
C ASN A 3 -11.56 -11.66 7.32
N ILE A 4 -11.85 -10.56 6.60
CA ILE A 4 -10.98 -9.37 6.63
C ILE A 4 -11.06 -8.63 7.97
N MET A 5 -12.25 -8.56 8.56
CA MET A 5 -12.43 -7.91 9.87
C MET A 5 -11.77 -8.71 10.99
N GLU A 6 -11.95 -10.03 10.99
CA GLU A 6 -11.28 -10.92 11.94
C GLU A 6 -9.75 -10.82 11.82
N LYS A 7 -9.22 -10.77 10.60
CA LYS A 7 -7.78 -10.58 10.35
C LYS A 7 -7.30 -9.21 10.82
N LEU A 8 -8.10 -8.17 10.63
CA LEU A 8 -7.79 -6.82 11.10
C LEU A 8 -7.77 -6.77 12.63
N GLU A 9 -8.79 -7.32 13.31
CA GLU A 9 -8.85 -7.41 14.76
C GLU A 9 -7.69 -8.23 15.33
N LEU A 10 -7.39 -9.38 14.71
CA LEU A 10 -6.28 -10.22 15.12
C LEU A 10 -4.94 -9.50 14.97
N THR A 11 -4.74 -8.75 13.89
CA THR A 11 -3.52 -7.98 13.67
C THR A 11 -3.39 -6.86 14.69
N ALA A 12 -4.47 -6.11 14.94
CA ALA A 12 -4.50 -5.06 15.96
C ALA A 12 -4.13 -5.60 17.34
N GLN A 13 -4.71 -6.73 17.71
CA GLN A 13 -4.44 -7.37 19.00
C GLN A 13 -3.02 -7.95 19.08
N SER A 14 -2.56 -8.66 18.05
CA SER A 14 -1.26 -9.36 18.09
C SER A 14 -0.07 -8.43 17.96
N MET A 15 -0.20 -7.33 17.18
CA MET A 15 0.90 -6.41 16.93
C MET A 15 0.95 -5.25 17.92
N TYR A 16 -0.21 -4.78 18.39
CA TYR A 16 -0.30 -3.55 19.17
C TYR A 16 -0.97 -3.73 20.54
N CYS A 17 -1.55 -4.92 20.81
CA CYS A 17 -2.35 -5.17 22.01
C CYS A 17 -3.51 -4.16 22.20
N LYS A 18 -4.08 -3.69 21.08
CA LYS A 18 -5.13 -2.68 21.02
C LYS A 18 -6.38 -3.19 20.32
N LYS A 19 -7.52 -2.55 20.59
CA LYS A 19 -8.70 -2.66 19.75
C LYS A 19 -8.55 -1.78 18.52
N ILE A 20 -9.34 -2.02 17.47
CA ILE A 20 -9.28 -1.25 16.23
C ILE A 20 -9.51 0.24 16.50
N GLU A 21 -10.44 0.57 17.39
CA GLU A 21 -10.81 1.94 17.75
C GLU A 21 -9.69 2.73 18.47
N GLU A 22 -8.70 2.02 18.99
CA GLU A 22 -7.55 2.57 19.74
C GLU A 22 -6.29 2.73 18.89
N LEU A 23 -6.35 2.26 17.63
CA LEU A 23 -5.22 2.35 16.71
C LEU A 23 -5.00 3.77 16.21
N THR A 24 -3.75 4.17 16.10
CA THR A 24 -3.39 5.37 15.34
C THR A 24 -3.64 5.15 13.84
N PRO A 25 -3.74 6.21 13.01
CA PRO A 25 -3.90 6.06 11.56
C PRO A 25 -2.86 5.13 10.94
N ALA A 26 -1.58 5.27 11.31
CA ALA A 26 -0.49 4.44 10.80
C ALA A 26 -0.62 2.96 11.23
N GLU A 27 -0.97 2.70 12.50
CA GLU A 27 -1.21 1.33 13.01
C GLU A 27 -2.41 0.69 12.30
N LEU A 28 -3.48 1.46 12.08
CA LEU A 28 -4.67 0.99 11.36
C LEU A 28 -4.34 0.69 9.90
N HIS A 29 -3.62 1.58 9.22
CA HIS A 29 -3.16 1.38 7.84
C HIS A 29 -2.32 0.10 7.71
N TYR A 30 -1.36 -0.09 8.60
CA TYR A 30 -0.53 -1.30 8.61
C TYR A 30 -1.36 -2.56 8.87
N SER A 31 -2.27 -2.52 9.85
CA SER A 31 -3.12 -3.66 10.21
C SER A 31 -4.07 -4.04 9.07
N LEU A 32 -4.67 -3.04 8.41
CA LEU A 32 -5.52 -3.26 7.24
C LEU A 32 -4.72 -3.83 6.06
N GLY A 33 -3.52 -3.31 5.81
CA GLY A 33 -2.61 -3.84 4.80
C GLY A 33 -2.28 -5.31 5.03
N LYS A 34 -2.01 -5.70 6.27
CA LYS A 34 -1.78 -7.13 6.63
C LYS A 34 -3.03 -7.98 6.43
N ALA A 35 -4.21 -7.49 6.78
CA ALA A 35 -5.46 -8.20 6.55
C ALA A 35 -5.71 -8.42 5.05
N VAL A 36 -5.50 -7.39 4.23
CA VAL A 36 -5.60 -7.47 2.75
C VAL A 36 -4.60 -8.47 2.18
N MET A 37 -3.33 -8.44 2.61
CA MET A 37 -2.33 -9.43 2.19
C MET A 37 -2.77 -10.86 2.53
N GLY A 38 -3.41 -11.06 3.66
CA GLY A 38 -3.99 -12.36 4.02
C GLY A 38 -5.16 -12.79 3.13
N GLU A 39 -5.93 -11.86 2.56
CA GLU A 39 -7.01 -12.16 1.61
C GLU A 39 -6.46 -12.59 0.24
N ILE A 40 -5.41 -11.94 -0.24
CA ILE A 40 -4.86 -12.18 -1.58
C ILE A 40 -3.82 -13.31 -1.62
N ALA A 41 -3.43 -13.89 -0.47
CA ALA A 41 -2.35 -14.87 -0.38
C ALA A 41 -2.51 -16.06 -1.35
N GLY A 42 -3.72 -16.60 -1.46
CA GLY A 42 -4.02 -17.70 -2.38
C GLY A 42 -3.89 -17.29 -3.84
N ASN A 43 -4.36 -16.11 -4.20
CA ASN A 43 -4.22 -15.56 -5.56
C ASN A 43 -2.75 -15.28 -5.89
N TRP A 44 -1.99 -14.80 -4.91
CA TRP A 44 -0.55 -14.59 -5.05
C TRP A 44 0.19 -15.90 -5.34
N GLU A 45 -0.10 -16.96 -4.57
CA GLU A 45 0.49 -18.27 -4.78
C GLU A 45 0.11 -18.84 -6.14
N ALA A 46 -1.16 -18.79 -6.53
CA ALA A 46 -1.64 -19.25 -7.83
C ALA A 46 -0.95 -18.49 -8.99
N SER A 47 -0.81 -17.19 -8.88
CA SER A 47 -0.12 -16.34 -9.86
C SER A 47 1.37 -16.72 -9.96
N LYS A 48 2.02 -16.94 -8.81
CA LYS A 48 3.42 -17.37 -8.76
C LYS A 48 3.61 -18.71 -9.49
N ILE A 49 2.77 -19.70 -9.22
CA ILE A 49 2.82 -21.02 -9.86
C ILE A 49 2.58 -20.88 -11.38
N LYS A 50 1.57 -20.10 -11.80
CA LYS A 50 1.28 -19.85 -13.21
C LYS A 50 2.48 -19.32 -13.96
N HIS A 51 3.16 -18.34 -13.37
CA HIS A 51 4.26 -17.61 -14.03
C HIS A 51 5.65 -18.24 -13.81
N ASP A 52 5.77 -19.31 -13.01
CA ASP A 52 7.06 -19.91 -12.69
C ASP A 52 7.76 -20.55 -13.91
N SER A 53 6.98 -21.05 -14.86
CA SER A 53 7.45 -21.65 -16.12
C SER A 53 7.46 -20.66 -17.32
N GLU A 54 6.98 -19.45 -17.15
CA GLU A 54 6.86 -18.47 -18.21
C GLU A 54 8.11 -17.60 -18.33
N ARG A 55 8.33 -17.04 -19.54
CA ARG A 55 9.37 -16.04 -19.74
C ARG A 55 9.03 -14.79 -18.97
N ARG A 56 9.92 -14.37 -18.06
CA ARG A 56 9.73 -13.24 -17.16
C ARG A 56 10.52 -12.03 -17.60
N ALA A 57 9.91 -10.87 -17.51
CA ALA A 57 10.60 -9.59 -17.71
C ALA A 57 11.02 -9.01 -16.35
N TYR A 58 12.14 -8.30 -16.34
CA TYR A 58 12.69 -7.64 -15.16
C TYR A 58 12.85 -6.15 -15.45
N TYR A 59 12.17 -5.32 -14.67
CA TYR A 59 12.21 -3.87 -14.82
C TYR A 59 13.03 -3.24 -13.69
N PHE A 60 14.16 -2.66 -14.05
CA PHE A 60 15.04 -1.98 -13.11
C PHE A 60 14.77 -0.48 -13.14
N SER A 61 14.49 0.11 -11.98
CA SER A 61 14.34 1.55 -11.82
C SER A 61 14.99 2.01 -10.52
N ALA A 62 15.61 3.20 -10.57
CA ALA A 62 16.09 3.87 -9.37
C ALA A 62 14.92 4.44 -8.53
N GLU A 63 13.75 4.63 -9.16
CA GLU A 63 12.58 5.23 -8.54
C GLU A 63 11.32 4.42 -8.82
N PHE A 64 10.43 4.37 -7.82
CA PHE A 64 9.07 3.84 -7.95
C PHE A 64 8.12 4.78 -7.20
N LEU A 65 7.21 5.44 -7.92
CA LEU A 65 6.20 6.34 -7.37
C LEU A 65 4.82 5.69 -7.52
N MET A 66 4.46 4.83 -6.56
CA MET A 66 3.23 4.05 -6.62
C MET A 66 1.98 4.88 -6.31
N GLY A 67 2.09 5.88 -5.42
CA GLY A 67 0.97 6.69 -4.97
C GLY A 67 0.11 6.02 -3.90
N ARG A 68 -1.15 6.45 -3.78
CA ARG A 68 -2.10 6.00 -2.75
C ARG A 68 -2.64 4.62 -3.05
N MET A 69 -2.00 3.61 -2.50
CA MET A 69 -2.31 2.20 -2.79
C MET A 69 -3.51 1.67 -1.99
N MET A 70 -3.80 2.21 -0.80
CA MET A 70 -4.83 1.65 0.08
C MET A 70 -6.22 1.64 -0.59
N TYR A 71 -6.70 2.79 -1.03
CA TYR A 71 -8.01 2.89 -1.68
C TYR A 71 -8.06 2.12 -3.01
N ASN A 72 -7.00 2.24 -3.82
CA ASN A 72 -6.91 1.54 -5.08
C ASN A 72 -6.98 0.02 -4.90
N ASN A 73 -6.24 -0.52 -3.95
CA ASN A 73 -6.23 -1.95 -3.67
C ASN A 73 -7.57 -2.44 -3.14
N LEU A 74 -8.20 -1.71 -2.21
CA LEU A 74 -9.53 -2.05 -1.72
C LEU A 74 -10.59 -1.98 -2.81
N TYR A 75 -10.50 -1.00 -3.71
CA TYR A 75 -11.38 -0.86 -4.86
C TYR A 75 -11.21 -2.03 -5.85
N CYS A 76 -9.98 -2.34 -6.25
CA CYS A 76 -9.68 -3.44 -7.17
C CYS A 76 -10.11 -4.80 -6.62
N LEU A 77 -10.06 -4.99 -5.30
CA LEU A 77 -10.56 -6.19 -4.62
C LEU A 77 -12.09 -6.19 -4.45
N GLY A 78 -12.77 -5.10 -4.79
CA GLY A 78 -14.22 -4.96 -4.63
C GLY A 78 -14.70 -4.90 -3.18
N ILE A 79 -13.82 -4.55 -2.22
CA ILE A 79 -14.11 -4.56 -0.78
C ILE A 79 -14.09 -3.16 -0.13
N LEU A 80 -13.87 -2.11 -0.91
CA LEU A 80 -13.77 -0.73 -0.37
C LEU A 80 -15.00 -0.31 0.42
N GLU A 81 -16.21 -0.53 -0.13
CA GLU A 81 -17.45 -0.18 0.56
C GLU A 81 -17.65 -0.97 1.85
N ASP A 82 -17.30 -2.24 1.84
CA ASP A 82 -17.46 -3.10 3.01
C ASP A 82 -16.51 -2.72 4.13
N VAL A 83 -15.24 -2.44 3.80
CA VAL A 83 -14.26 -1.92 4.76
C VAL A 83 -14.72 -0.57 5.31
N THR A 84 -15.24 0.33 4.44
CA THR A 84 -15.79 1.62 4.86
C THR A 84 -16.93 1.45 5.86
N LYS A 85 -17.88 0.57 5.56
CA LYS A 85 -19.02 0.27 6.46
C LYS A 85 -18.56 -0.35 7.79
N LEU A 86 -17.56 -1.21 7.75
CA LEU A 86 -17.00 -1.85 8.93
C LEU A 86 -16.27 -0.85 9.84
N LEU A 87 -15.42 0.01 9.28
CA LEU A 87 -14.74 1.06 10.04
C LEU A 87 -15.73 2.06 10.63
N LYS A 88 -16.75 2.46 9.85
CA LYS A 88 -17.80 3.34 10.34
C LYS A 88 -18.58 2.77 11.53
N LYS A 89 -18.85 1.46 11.57
CA LYS A 89 -19.45 0.79 12.74
C LYS A 89 -18.59 0.86 14.00
N LYS A 90 -17.28 1.00 13.81
CA LYS A 90 -16.27 1.19 14.86
C LYS A 90 -16.01 2.68 15.19
N GLY A 91 -16.79 3.59 14.60
CA GLY A 91 -16.63 5.03 14.79
C GLY A 91 -15.45 5.64 14.05
N ILE A 92 -14.87 4.95 13.07
CA ILE A 92 -13.71 5.39 12.31
C ILE A 92 -14.15 5.82 10.90
N ASP A 93 -13.77 7.03 10.48
CA ASP A 93 -13.93 7.47 9.10
C ASP A 93 -12.76 6.91 8.27
N ILE A 94 -13.05 6.36 7.09
CA ILE A 94 -12.03 5.84 6.18
C ILE A 94 -11.05 6.94 5.71
N ASN A 95 -11.47 8.19 5.72
CA ASN A 95 -10.63 9.34 5.37
C ASN A 95 -9.42 9.52 6.32
N VAL A 96 -9.38 8.80 7.44
CA VAL A 96 -8.18 8.73 8.31
C VAL A 96 -6.91 8.32 7.56
N PHE A 97 -7.05 7.64 6.42
CA PHE A 97 -5.92 7.25 5.59
C PHE A 97 -5.42 8.37 4.66
N GLU A 98 -6.12 9.50 4.54
CA GLU A 98 -5.67 10.64 3.74
C GLU A 98 -4.41 11.32 4.32
N ASP A 99 -4.22 11.20 5.64
CA ASP A 99 -3.05 11.73 6.34
C ASP A 99 -1.82 10.81 6.28
N ILE A 100 -1.97 9.63 5.65
CA ILE A 100 -0.84 8.70 5.47
C ILE A 100 -0.10 9.06 4.19
N ASP A 101 1.21 9.25 4.30
CA ASP A 101 2.07 9.54 3.16
C ASP A 101 2.01 8.41 2.12
N ASP A 102 2.09 8.79 0.86
CA ASP A 102 2.09 7.85 -0.25
C ASP A 102 3.35 6.96 -0.22
N ALA A 103 3.19 5.70 -0.62
CA ALA A 103 4.32 4.82 -0.83
C ALA A 103 5.13 5.31 -2.05
N ALA A 104 6.28 5.92 -1.80
CA ALA A 104 7.12 6.51 -2.83
C ALA A 104 8.60 6.23 -2.57
N LEU A 105 9.28 5.69 -3.58
CA LEU A 105 10.73 5.56 -3.64
C LEU A 105 11.28 6.44 -4.78
N GLY A 106 10.78 7.68 -4.87
CA GLY A 106 11.10 8.62 -5.93
C GLY A 106 10.01 9.69 -6.05
N ASN A 107 10.21 10.66 -6.95
CA ASN A 107 9.36 11.85 -6.98
C ASN A 107 8.94 12.33 -8.36
N GLY A 108 9.38 11.73 -9.41
CA GLY A 108 9.19 12.28 -10.75
C GLY A 108 8.69 11.28 -11.79
N GLY A 109 8.85 11.68 -13.05
CA GLY A 109 8.38 10.92 -14.20
C GLY A 109 8.98 9.52 -14.31
N LEU A 110 10.24 9.34 -13.90
CA LEU A 110 10.91 8.04 -13.89
C LEU A 110 10.20 7.04 -12.96
N GLY A 111 9.93 7.48 -11.72
CA GLY A 111 9.24 6.65 -10.74
C GLY A 111 7.78 6.38 -11.11
N ARG A 112 7.08 7.37 -11.68
CA ARG A 112 5.70 7.18 -12.13
C ARG A 112 5.61 6.27 -13.36
N LEU A 113 6.56 6.35 -14.29
CA LEU A 113 6.64 5.45 -15.44
C LEU A 113 6.81 3.99 -14.98
N ALA A 114 7.71 3.76 -14.02
CA ALA A 114 7.91 2.43 -13.43
C ALA A 114 6.62 1.87 -12.81
N ALA A 115 5.90 2.70 -12.04
CA ALA A 115 4.61 2.32 -11.45
C ALA A 115 3.58 1.98 -12.52
N CYS A 116 3.47 2.79 -13.59
CA CYS A 116 2.54 2.54 -14.69
C CYS A 116 2.86 1.24 -15.45
N PHE A 117 4.13 0.91 -15.64
CA PHE A 117 4.51 -0.36 -16.28
C PHE A 117 4.15 -1.57 -15.41
N LEU A 118 4.38 -1.50 -14.10
CA LEU A 118 3.98 -2.59 -13.20
C LEU A 118 2.46 -2.78 -13.19
N ASP A 119 1.70 -1.71 -13.13
CA ASP A 119 0.24 -1.74 -13.14
C ASP A 119 -0.32 -2.28 -14.46
N SER A 120 0.23 -1.81 -15.59
CA SER A 120 -0.15 -2.29 -16.92
C SER A 120 0.20 -3.76 -17.12
N ALA A 121 1.37 -4.20 -16.66
CA ALA A 121 1.77 -5.61 -16.74
C ALA A 121 0.85 -6.50 -15.91
N ALA A 122 0.49 -6.07 -14.70
CA ALA A 122 -0.46 -6.79 -13.86
C ALA A 122 -1.85 -6.90 -14.52
N THR A 123 -2.34 -5.81 -15.12
CA THR A 123 -3.62 -5.77 -15.83
C THR A 123 -3.63 -6.71 -17.04
N GLN A 124 -2.51 -6.85 -17.73
CA GLN A 124 -2.36 -7.70 -18.92
C GLN A 124 -1.84 -9.11 -18.62
N GLU A 125 -1.73 -9.45 -17.35
CA GLU A 125 -1.20 -10.73 -16.87
C GLU A 125 0.21 -11.06 -17.42
N VAL A 126 1.03 -10.04 -17.62
CA VAL A 126 2.42 -10.19 -18.07
C VAL A 126 3.32 -10.42 -16.86
N PRO A 127 4.15 -11.47 -16.84
CA PRO A 127 5.10 -11.73 -15.74
C PRO A 127 6.21 -10.67 -15.74
N LEU A 128 6.06 -9.63 -14.95
CA LEU A 128 7.00 -8.54 -14.79
C LEU A 128 7.36 -8.34 -13.33
N ASP A 129 8.64 -8.41 -13.01
CA ASP A 129 9.17 -8.10 -11.69
C ASP A 129 9.88 -6.74 -11.69
N GLY A 130 9.52 -5.86 -10.76
CA GLY A 130 10.20 -4.58 -10.55
C GLY A 130 11.35 -4.70 -9.54
N TYR A 131 12.49 -4.15 -9.88
CA TYR A 131 13.67 -4.10 -9.01
C TYR A 131 14.13 -2.67 -8.84
N GLY A 132 14.39 -2.26 -7.61
CA GLY A 132 14.83 -0.91 -7.27
C GLY A 132 15.65 -0.85 -6.00
N ILE A 133 16.05 0.36 -5.64
CA ILE A 133 16.80 0.64 -4.41
C ILE A 133 15.80 0.97 -3.31
N ARG A 134 15.87 0.25 -2.20
CA ARG A 134 15.17 0.63 -0.98
C ARG A 134 15.99 1.66 -0.24
N TYR A 135 15.77 2.93 -0.53
CA TYR A 135 16.44 4.03 0.15
C TYR A 135 16.11 4.03 1.65
N LYS A 136 17.10 4.32 2.47
CA LYS A 136 16.90 4.49 3.92
C LYS A 136 16.07 5.75 4.21
N TYR A 137 16.35 6.81 3.46
CA TYR A 137 15.59 8.05 3.47
C TYR A 137 15.05 8.27 2.06
N GLY A 138 13.80 8.69 1.94
CA GLY A 138 13.20 9.12 0.69
C GLY A 138 13.76 10.46 0.24
N LEU A 139 13.00 11.16 -0.59
CA LEU A 139 13.27 12.56 -0.83
C LEU A 139 13.01 13.35 0.46
N PHE A 140 13.62 14.51 0.55
CA PHE A 140 13.41 15.40 1.68
C PHE A 140 11.93 15.75 1.84
N LYS A 141 11.48 15.86 3.07
CA LYS A 141 10.17 16.39 3.39
C LYS A 141 10.17 17.91 3.20
N GLN A 142 9.21 18.42 2.44
CA GLN A 142 9.04 19.85 2.22
C GLN A 142 8.13 20.44 3.30
N LEU A 143 8.64 21.46 3.99
CA LEU A 143 7.89 22.29 4.91
C LEU A 143 7.84 23.73 4.37
N ILE A 144 6.85 24.49 4.81
CA ILE A 144 6.77 25.93 4.52
C ILE A 144 6.89 26.68 5.84
N GLU A 145 7.96 27.43 6.00
CA GLU A 145 8.19 28.26 7.18
C GLU A 145 8.41 29.71 6.76
N ASN A 146 7.66 30.63 7.34
CA ASN A 146 7.72 32.07 7.02
C ASN A 146 7.58 32.39 5.52
N GLY A 147 6.82 31.57 4.78
CA GLY A 147 6.60 31.73 3.33
C GLY A 147 7.72 31.15 2.45
N TYR A 148 8.71 30.48 3.02
CA TYR A 148 9.81 29.83 2.31
C TYR A 148 9.77 28.32 2.48
N GLN A 149 10.23 27.61 1.46
CA GLN A 149 10.42 26.17 1.55
C GLN A 149 11.60 25.85 2.48
N VAL A 150 11.38 24.88 3.37
CA VAL A 150 12.42 24.29 4.24
C VAL A 150 12.41 22.79 4.02
N GLU A 151 13.58 22.20 3.85
CA GLU A 151 13.76 20.78 3.63
C GLU A 151 14.20 20.11 4.92
N THR A 152 13.52 19.03 5.28
CA THR A 152 13.89 18.16 6.41
C THR A 152 14.07 16.73 5.94
N ALA A 153 14.72 15.92 6.77
CA ALA A 153 14.84 14.49 6.45
C ALA A 153 13.46 13.85 6.40
N ASP A 154 13.24 13.02 5.40
CA ASP A 154 12.12 12.11 5.33
C ASP A 154 12.35 10.94 6.30
N ASN A 155 11.31 10.51 7.00
CA ASN A 155 11.37 9.45 8.03
C ASN A 155 10.73 8.15 7.54
#